data_1b253df47c58d51e4de34b3b4433adf1
#
_entry.id   1b253df47c58d51e4de34b3b4433adf1
#
_cell.length_a   1.000
_cell.length_b   1.000
_cell.length_c   1.000
_cell.angle_alpha   90.00
_cell.angle_beta   90.00
_cell.angle_gamma   90.00
#
_symmetry.space_group_name_H-M   'P 1'
#
loop_
_entity.id
_entity.type
_entity.pdbx_description
1 polymer ?
#
loop_
_entity_poly.entity_id
_entity_poly.type
_entity_poly.pdbx_seq_one_letter_code
_entity_poly.pdbx_strand_id
1 'polypeptide(L)' 'MNREQLQDRYIRADIDAMDLDDMYTILYDLLDDKLSNVSDEELMEDIKEYHPDLLEDN' A
#
# COMPACT_ATOMS: atom_id res chain seq x y z
N MET A 1 4.52 10.24 9.68
CA MET A 1 4.13 8.86 9.34
C MET A 1 5.35 8.09 8.89
N ASN A 2 5.59 6.92 9.43
CA ASN A 2 6.75 6.14 9.00
C ASN A 2 6.40 5.26 7.79
N ARG A 3 7.42 4.66 7.21
CA ARG A 3 7.24 3.83 6.02
C ARG A 3 6.30 2.66 6.26
N GLU A 4 6.42 2.01 7.41
CA GLU A 4 5.60 0.84 7.71
C GLU A 4 4.12 1.19 7.74
N GLN A 5 3.79 2.31 8.35
CA GLN A 5 2.40 2.75 8.41
C GLN A 5 1.88 3.13 7.03
N LEU A 6 2.71 3.81 6.25
CA LEU A 6 2.32 4.22 4.91
C LEU A 6 2.12 3.00 4.00
N GLN A 7 3.03 2.04 4.10
CA GLN A 7 2.94 0.81 3.32
C GLN A 7 1.68 0.03 3.69
N ASP A 8 1.38 -0.05 4.98
CA ASP A 8 0.19 -0.72 5.46
C ASP A 8 -1.08 -0.08 4.89
N ARG A 9 -1.16 1.23 4.93
CA ARG A 9 -2.30 1.95 4.39
C ARG A 9 -2.45 1.75 2.88
N TYR A 10 -1.33 1.75 2.19
CA TYR A 10 -1.34 1.54 0.75
C TYR A 10 -1.87 0.15 0.41
N ILE A 11 -1.38 -0.87 1.10
CA ILE A 11 -1.83 -2.24 0.84
C ILE A 11 -3.32 -2.38 1.13
N ARG A 12 -3.78 -1.84 2.24
CA ARG A 12 -5.20 -1.92 2.61
C ARG A 12 -6.08 -1.20 1.60
N ALA A 13 -5.66 -0.03 1.15
CA ALA A 13 -6.40 0.72 0.15
C ALA A 13 -6.47 -0.04 -1.17
N ASP A 14 -5.38 -0.69 -1.53
CA ASP A 14 -5.30 -1.44 -2.77
C ASP A 14 -6.24 -2.65 -2.75
N ILE A 15 -6.22 -3.39 -1.65
CA ILE A 15 -7.08 -4.56 -1.50
C ILE A 15 -8.55 -4.15 -1.43
N ASP A 16 -8.81 -3.06 -0.73
CA ASP A 16 -10.17 -2.55 -0.61
C ASP A 16 -10.73 -2.18 -1.98
N ALA A 17 -9.90 -1.60 -2.82
CA ALA A 17 -10.30 -1.23 -4.18
C ALA A 17 -10.59 -2.46 -5.05
N MET A 18 -9.96 -3.58 -4.74
CA MET A 18 -10.19 -4.82 -5.47
C MET A 18 -11.44 -5.56 -5.02
N ASP A 19 -11.97 -5.21 -3.85
CA ASP A 19 -13.15 -5.86 -3.29
C ASP A 19 -12.97 -7.37 -3.15
N LEU A 20 -11.82 -7.79 -2.64
CA LEU A 20 -11.48 -9.20 -2.49
C LEU A 20 -11.28 -9.55 -1.02
N ASP A 21 -12.32 -9.34 -0.22
CA ASP A 21 -12.27 -9.54 1.22
C ASP A 21 -11.83 -10.96 1.62
N ASP A 22 -12.28 -11.95 0.87
CA ASP A 22 -11.95 -13.35 1.16
C ASP A 22 -10.47 -13.64 1.03
N MET A 23 -9.78 -12.83 0.24
CA MET A 23 -8.37 -13.01 -0.02
C MET A 23 -7.51 -11.94 0.66
N TYR A 24 -8.10 -11.21 1.58
CA TYR A 24 -7.40 -10.08 2.20
C TYR A 24 -6.04 -10.47 2.77
N THR A 25 -6.02 -11.49 3.60
CA THR A 25 -4.77 -11.90 4.25
C THR A 25 -3.72 -12.34 3.23
N ILE A 26 -4.15 -13.11 2.23
CA ILE A 26 -3.24 -13.60 1.20
C ILE A 26 -2.70 -12.43 0.37
N LEU A 27 -3.58 -11.55 -0.03
CA LEU A 27 -3.18 -10.39 -0.82
C LEU A 27 -2.30 -9.44 -0.02
N TYR A 28 -2.60 -9.27 1.25
CA TYR A 28 -1.79 -8.41 2.10
C TYR A 28 -0.35 -8.95 2.17
N ASP A 29 -0.21 -10.25 2.41
CA ASP A 29 1.11 -10.86 2.49
C ASP A 29 1.88 -10.72 1.18
N LEU A 30 1.21 -10.93 0.06
CA LEU A 30 1.85 -10.82 -1.25
C LEU A 30 2.31 -9.39 -1.53
N LEU A 31 1.45 -8.43 -1.26
CA LEU A 31 1.76 -7.03 -1.49
C LEU A 31 2.81 -6.52 -0.53
N ASP A 32 2.73 -6.95 0.71
CA ASP A 32 3.71 -6.56 1.72
C ASP A 32 5.10 -7.07 1.34
N ASP A 33 5.18 -8.31 0.90
CA ASP A 33 6.44 -8.89 0.45
C ASP A 33 6.98 -8.15 -0.76
N LYS A 34 6.12 -7.86 -1.71
CA LYS A 34 6.51 -7.13 -2.91
C LYS A 34 7.03 -5.73 -2.56
N LEU A 35 6.30 -5.01 -1.72
CA LEU A 35 6.64 -3.66 -1.36
C LEU A 35 7.86 -3.59 -0.44
N SER A 36 8.12 -4.65 0.30
CA SER A 36 9.32 -4.70 1.14
C SER A 36 10.61 -4.68 0.32
N ASN A 37 10.50 -5.04 -0.95
CA ASN A 37 11.65 -5.06 -1.85
C ASN A 37 11.82 -3.79 -2.67
N VAL A 38 10.92 -2.82 -2.51
CA VAL A 38 11.04 -1.56 -3.22
C VAL A 38 11.60 -0.49 -2.28
N SER A 39 12.26 0.49 -2.87
CA SER A 39 12.83 1.58 -2.08
C SER A 39 11.73 2.52 -1.61
N ASP A 40 12.08 3.37 -0.65
CA ASP A 40 11.13 4.38 -0.16
C ASP A 40 10.70 5.30 -1.30
N GLU A 41 11.62 5.65 -2.18
CA GLU A 41 11.32 6.50 -3.32
C GLU A 41 10.30 5.85 -4.25
N GLU A 42 10.51 4.59 -4.57
CA GLU A 42 9.60 3.87 -5.44
C GLU A 42 8.22 3.72 -4.81
N LEU A 43 8.20 3.43 -3.51
CA LEU A 43 6.94 3.31 -2.80
C LEU A 43 6.17 4.63 -2.82
N MET A 44 6.87 5.73 -2.59
CA MET A 44 6.23 7.05 -2.61
C MET A 44 5.69 7.39 -3.99
N GLU A 45 6.41 7.04 -5.03
CA GLU A 45 5.95 7.28 -6.39
C GLU A 45 4.71 6.49 -6.73
N ASP A 46 4.68 5.22 -6.31
CA ASP A 46 3.52 4.38 -6.53
C ASP A 46 2.30 4.94 -5.81
N ILE A 47 2.48 5.39 -4.58
CA ILE A 47 1.38 5.95 -3.81
C ILE A 47 0.87 7.24 -4.46
N LYS A 48 1.78 8.06 -4.94
CA LYS A 48 1.39 9.30 -5.62
C LYS A 48 0.56 9.02 -6.86
N GLU A 49 0.88 7.93 -7.55
CA GLU A 49 0.18 7.59 -8.77
C GLU A 49 -1.18 6.95 -8.53
N TYR A 50 -1.24 6.01 -7.59
CA TYR A 50 -2.45 5.22 -7.40
C TYR A 50 -3.30 5.64 -6.21
N HIS A 51 -2.68 6.15 -5.16
CA HIS A 51 -3.39 6.55 -3.94
C HIS A 51 -2.84 7.84 -3.37
N PRO A 52 -2.87 8.92 -4.16
CA PRO A 52 -2.27 10.19 -3.70
C PRO A 52 -2.94 10.76 -2.46
N ASP A 53 -4.19 10.37 -2.21
CA ASP A 53 -4.90 10.83 -1.02
C ASP A 53 -4.24 10.38 0.28
N LEU A 54 -3.48 9.30 0.24
CA LEU A 54 -2.75 8.85 1.42
C LEU A 54 -1.64 9.82 1.82
N LEU A 55 -1.16 10.60 0.87
CA LEU A 55 -0.09 11.57 1.10
C LEU A 55 -0.62 12.97 1.41
N GLU A 56 -1.89 13.19 1.23
CA GLU A 56 -2.54 14.47 1.51
C GLU A 56 -3.09 14.52 2.92
N ASP A 57 -2.56 13.72 3.77
CA ASP A 57 -3.02 13.60 5.12
C ASP A 57 -2.53 14.78 5.98
N ASN A 58 -3.30 15.80 6.03
CA ASN A 58 -2.96 16.96 6.84
C ASN A 58 -4.16 17.46 7.60
#